data_427a40ee416bd156b01bfe18d4c59947
#
_entry.id   427a40ee416bd156b01bfe18d4c59947
#
_cell.length_a   1.000
_cell.length_b   1.000
_cell.length_c   1.000
_cell.angle_alpha   90.00
_cell.angle_beta   90.00
_cell.angle_gamma   90.00
#
_symmetry.space_group_name_H-M   'P 1'
#
loop_
_entity.id
_entity.type
_entity.pdbx_description
1 polymer ?
#
loop_
_entity_poly.entity_id
_entity_poly.type
_entity_poly.pdbx_seq_one_letter_code
_entity_poly.pdbx_strand_id
1 'polypeptide(L)'
;MPVDSNIPRAVVEHMVREQVYAKLGVALPSSASAPNGLVVNVSARHCHLSPRAVEELFGPGYELTPMKSLYQTGAFAAKETVTLVGPRSRVISNLRILGPCREFNQVELAYTDAIALGFDIPLRLSGDIQGSPGCMLMGPQGFFEMPEGVIRAAPHVHMSPEDAAYYDVSHKDTMKMKVHGSCPVTFENVVVRVDSSFNLEVHIDTDEGNACGLQTDTYCELIK
;
A
#
# COMPACT_ATOMS: atom_id res chain seq x y z
N MET A 1 29.48 -21.67 -26.48
CA MET A 1 28.22 -21.10 -26.03
C MET A 1 28.55 -20.04 -24.98
N PRO A 2 28.16 -18.79 -25.15
CA PRO A 2 28.43 -17.79 -24.12
C PRO A 2 27.57 -18.11 -22.89
N VAL A 3 28.20 -18.16 -21.73
CA VAL A 3 27.55 -18.30 -20.45
C VAL A 3 26.84 -16.98 -20.19
N ASP A 4 25.53 -17.04 -20.01
CA ASP A 4 24.67 -15.88 -19.69
C ASP A 4 25.11 -15.31 -18.34
N SER A 5 25.75 -14.13 -18.36
CA SER A 5 26.47 -13.56 -17.20
C SER A 5 25.56 -12.70 -16.29
N ASN A 6 24.26 -12.95 -16.28
CA ASN A 6 23.35 -12.15 -15.46
C ASN A 6 22.91 -12.91 -14.21
N ILE A 7 23.89 -13.30 -13.38
CA ILE A 7 23.58 -13.84 -12.05
C ILE A 7 23.17 -12.66 -11.18
N PRO A 8 21.95 -12.68 -10.59
CA PRO A 8 21.51 -11.62 -9.68
C PRO A 8 22.51 -11.40 -8.55
N ARG A 9 22.80 -10.13 -8.24
CA ARG A 9 23.77 -9.74 -7.20
C ARG A 9 23.51 -10.47 -5.86
N ALA A 10 22.24 -10.64 -5.47
CA ALA A 10 21.83 -11.35 -4.27
C ALA A 10 22.33 -12.82 -4.26
N VAL A 11 22.31 -13.49 -5.42
CA VAL A 11 22.82 -14.87 -5.54
C VAL A 11 24.34 -14.91 -5.36
N VAL A 12 25.05 -13.94 -5.93
CA VAL A 12 26.50 -13.82 -5.76
C VAL A 12 26.86 -13.53 -4.30
N GLU A 13 26.15 -12.61 -3.66
CA GLU A 13 26.35 -12.30 -2.23
C GLU A 13 26.08 -13.50 -1.33
N HIS A 14 25.03 -14.27 -1.62
CA HIS A 14 24.72 -15.48 -0.88
C HIS A 14 25.83 -16.53 -1.02
N MET A 15 26.29 -16.81 -2.24
CA MET A 15 27.40 -17.73 -2.50
C MET A 15 28.70 -17.29 -1.85
N VAL A 16 29.00 -15.98 -1.86
CA VAL A 16 30.20 -15.44 -1.20
C VAL A 16 30.09 -15.60 0.31
N ARG A 17 28.95 -15.32 0.91
CA ARG A 17 28.72 -15.55 2.36
C ARG A 17 28.92 -17.02 2.74
N GLU A 18 28.30 -17.94 2.02
CA GLU A 18 28.47 -19.39 2.28
C GLU A 18 29.95 -19.80 2.26
N GLN A 19 30.70 -19.37 1.26
CA GLN A 19 32.11 -19.66 1.14
C GLN A 19 32.96 -19.06 2.26
N VAL A 20 32.65 -17.84 2.69
CA VAL A 20 33.35 -17.16 3.80
C VAL A 20 33.08 -17.86 5.11
N TYR A 21 31.84 -18.17 5.45
CA TYR A 21 31.46 -18.86 6.69
C TYR A 21 32.04 -20.29 6.72
N ALA A 22 32.01 -21.01 5.60
CA ALA A 22 32.62 -22.33 5.49
C ALA A 22 34.15 -22.27 5.75
N LYS A 23 34.85 -21.26 5.24
CA LYS A 23 36.29 -21.09 5.49
C LYS A 23 36.62 -20.67 6.90
N LEU A 24 35.73 -19.95 7.57
CA LEU A 24 35.89 -19.53 8.96
C LEU A 24 35.52 -20.64 9.95
N GLY A 25 34.98 -21.79 9.50
CA GLY A 25 34.51 -22.87 10.36
C GLY A 25 33.34 -22.48 11.27
N VAL A 26 32.63 -21.42 10.93
CA VAL A 26 31.48 -20.92 11.67
C VAL A 26 30.22 -21.34 10.91
N ALA A 27 29.23 -21.90 11.62
CA ALA A 27 27.94 -22.18 11.00
C ALA A 27 27.34 -20.85 10.49
N LEU A 28 26.85 -20.86 9.24
CA LEU A 28 25.97 -19.77 8.78
C LEU A 28 24.92 -19.59 9.87
N PRO A 29 24.65 -18.36 10.32
CA PRO A 29 23.48 -18.13 11.13
C PRO A 29 22.31 -18.74 10.37
N SER A 30 21.53 -19.59 11.03
CA SER A 30 20.31 -20.16 10.47
C SER A 30 19.52 -18.99 9.91
N SER A 31 19.55 -18.81 8.60
CA SER A 31 18.69 -17.81 7.97
C SER A 31 17.29 -18.29 8.25
N ALA A 32 16.55 -17.59 9.08
CA ALA A 32 15.11 -17.59 8.94
C ALA A 32 14.86 -17.54 7.43
N SER A 33 14.05 -18.45 6.89
CA SER A 33 13.79 -18.53 5.46
C SER A 33 13.58 -17.09 4.96
N ALA A 34 14.25 -16.72 3.86
CA ALA A 34 14.11 -15.39 3.30
C ALA A 34 12.60 -15.07 3.24
N PRO A 35 12.18 -13.89 3.66
CA PRO A 35 10.78 -13.54 3.62
C PRO A 35 10.25 -13.68 2.19
N ASN A 36 8.95 -13.76 2.06
CA ASN A 36 8.31 -13.65 0.75
C ASN A 36 8.94 -12.49 -0.02
N GLY A 37 9.10 -12.62 -1.33
CA GLY A 37 9.70 -11.55 -2.13
C GLY A 37 8.99 -10.22 -1.85
N LEU A 38 9.77 -9.18 -1.55
CA LEU A 38 9.21 -7.85 -1.26
C LEU A 38 8.46 -7.31 -2.46
N VAL A 39 7.18 -7.06 -2.29
CA VAL A 39 6.33 -6.36 -3.27
C VAL A 39 6.17 -4.92 -2.83
N VAL A 40 6.32 -3.97 -3.75
CA VAL A 40 6.04 -2.56 -3.52
C VAL A 40 4.93 -2.12 -4.46
N ASN A 41 3.81 -1.70 -3.90
CA ASN A 41 2.65 -1.23 -4.63
C ASN A 41 2.42 0.26 -4.47
N VAL A 42 2.09 0.92 -5.58
CA VAL A 42 1.58 2.28 -5.57
C VAL A 42 0.07 2.23 -5.33
N SER A 43 -0.35 2.67 -4.17
CA SER A 43 -1.77 2.86 -3.84
C SER A 43 -2.28 4.11 -4.53
N ALA A 44 -2.85 3.95 -5.73
CA ALA A 44 -3.56 5.03 -6.39
C ALA A 44 -4.78 5.44 -5.55
N ARG A 45 -5.26 6.67 -5.76
CA ARG A 45 -6.48 7.17 -5.10
C ARG A 45 -7.64 6.18 -5.17
N HIS A 46 -8.26 5.94 -4.03
CA HIS A 46 -9.37 4.98 -3.90
C HIS A 46 -10.22 5.29 -2.67
N CYS A 47 -11.30 4.55 -2.50
CA CYS A 47 -12.12 4.62 -1.29
C CYS A 47 -12.50 3.23 -0.78
N HIS A 48 -12.77 3.19 0.52
CA HIS A 48 -13.39 2.07 1.23
C HIS A 48 -14.72 2.57 1.75
N LEU A 49 -15.77 1.79 1.57
CA LEU A 49 -17.13 2.16 1.91
C LEU A 49 -17.78 1.16 2.85
N SER A 50 -18.68 1.65 3.67
CA SER A 50 -19.58 0.80 4.46
C SER A 50 -20.70 0.25 3.57
N PRO A 51 -21.37 -0.86 3.98
CA PRO A 51 -22.54 -1.37 3.28
C PRO A 51 -23.62 -0.29 3.08
N ARG A 52 -23.86 0.52 4.10
CA ARG A 52 -24.82 1.64 4.05
C ARG A 52 -24.45 2.65 2.95
N ALA A 53 -23.19 3.06 2.87
CA ALA A 53 -22.76 4.00 1.83
C ALA A 53 -22.90 3.41 0.42
N VAL A 54 -22.62 2.11 0.27
CA VAL A 54 -22.82 1.40 -1.00
C VAL A 54 -24.30 1.39 -1.38
N GLU A 55 -25.22 1.12 -0.47
CA GLU A 55 -26.66 1.15 -0.74
C GLU A 55 -27.16 2.56 -1.11
N GLU A 56 -26.69 3.61 -0.44
CA GLU A 56 -27.05 5.01 -0.77
C GLU A 56 -26.56 5.43 -2.16
N LEU A 57 -25.39 4.91 -2.59
CA LEU A 57 -24.78 5.27 -3.88
C LEU A 57 -25.26 4.41 -5.06
N PHE A 58 -25.61 3.14 -4.83
CA PHE A 58 -25.90 2.16 -5.89
C PHE A 58 -27.31 1.55 -5.80
N GLY A 59 -28.00 1.74 -4.68
CA GLY A 59 -29.36 1.25 -4.44
C GLY A 59 -29.42 0.21 -3.31
N PRO A 60 -30.62 -0.01 -2.74
CA PRO A 60 -30.82 -0.95 -1.63
C PRO A 60 -30.38 -2.38 -1.97
N GLY A 61 -29.66 -3.03 -1.06
CA GLY A 61 -29.18 -4.40 -1.21
C GLY A 61 -28.07 -4.58 -2.24
N TYR A 62 -27.46 -3.48 -2.71
CA TYR A 62 -26.37 -3.55 -3.69
C TYR A 62 -25.10 -4.10 -3.06
N GLU A 63 -24.45 -5.02 -3.77
CA GLU A 63 -23.15 -5.59 -3.38
C GLU A 63 -22.07 -5.22 -4.38
N LEU A 64 -20.85 -4.92 -3.87
CA LEU A 64 -19.71 -4.61 -4.72
C LEU A 64 -19.31 -5.82 -5.57
N THR A 65 -19.08 -5.59 -6.86
CA THR A 65 -18.68 -6.63 -7.81
C THR A 65 -17.16 -6.69 -7.92
N PRO A 66 -16.49 -7.78 -7.54
CA PRO A 66 -15.05 -7.91 -7.74
C PRO A 66 -14.66 -7.81 -9.22
N MET A 67 -13.69 -6.96 -9.53
CA MET A 67 -13.10 -6.82 -10.87
C MET A 67 -11.70 -7.44 -10.93
N LYS A 68 -10.88 -7.19 -9.91
CA LYS A 68 -9.50 -7.68 -9.83
C LYS A 68 -9.13 -7.92 -8.37
N SER A 69 -8.63 -9.10 -8.06
CA SER A 69 -8.05 -9.39 -6.74
C SER A 69 -6.80 -8.54 -6.52
N LEU A 70 -6.63 -8.05 -5.31
CA LEU A 70 -5.42 -7.37 -4.85
C LEU A 70 -4.44 -8.38 -4.25
N TYR A 71 -3.24 -7.93 -3.96
CA TYR A 71 -2.19 -8.80 -3.42
C TYR A 71 -2.52 -9.29 -2.00
N GLN A 72 -3.17 -8.44 -1.20
CA GLN A 72 -3.64 -8.84 0.15
C GLN A 72 -4.84 -9.77 0.06
N THR A 73 -4.82 -10.83 0.86
CA THR A 73 -5.85 -11.87 0.87
C THR A 73 -7.24 -11.31 1.12
N GLY A 74 -8.20 -11.66 0.27
CA GLY A 74 -9.60 -11.25 0.39
C GLY A 74 -9.90 -9.82 -0.08
N ALA A 75 -8.88 -9.00 -0.38
CA ALA A 75 -9.07 -7.66 -0.90
C ALA A 75 -9.23 -7.67 -2.45
N PHE A 76 -10.05 -6.76 -2.96
CA PHE A 76 -10.28 -6.62 -4.40
C PHE A 76 -10.57 -5.17 -4.80
N ALA A 77 -10.25 -4.82 -6.04
CA ALA A 77 -10.77 -3.63 -6.68
C ALA A 77 -12.18 -3.98 -7.25
N ALA A 78 -13.18 -3.20 -6.88
CA ALA A 78 -14.55 -3.38 -7.37
C ALA A 78 -14.69 -2.85 -8.81
N LYS A 79 -15.71 -3.29 -9.53
CA LYS A 79 -16.11 -2.68 -10.81
C LYS A 79 -16.64 -1.27 -10.62
N GLU A 80 -17.28 -1.06 -9.50
CA GLU A 80 -17.93 0.17 -9.12
C GLU A 80 -16.91 1.29 -8.86
N THR A 81 -17.31 2.50 -9.27
CA THR A 81 -16.57 3.73 -9.02
C THR A 81 -17.54 4.79 -8.59
N VAL A 82 -17.05 5.79 -7.90
CA VAL A 82 -17.81 6.97 -7.49
C VAL A 82 -17.12 8.24 -7.98
N THR A 83 -17.84 9.35 -7.98
CA THR A 83 -17.28 10.69 -8.16
C THR A 83 -17.11 11.32 -6.79
N LEU A 84 -15.88 11.72 -6.47
CA LEU A 84 -15.56 12.51 -5.29
C LEU A 84 -15.70 13.99 -5.58
N VAL A 85 -16.42 14.71 -4.74
CA VAL A 85 -16.58 16.17 -4.81
C VAL A 85 -15.84 16.82 -3.64
N GLY A 86 -14.85 17.64 -3.96
CA GLY A 86 -14.05 18.37 -2.98
C GLY A 86 -14.63 19.75 -2.63
N PRO A 87 -14.10 20.42 -1.58
CA PRO A 87 -14.63 21.67 -1.04
C PRO A 87 -14.55 22.85 -2.02
N ARG A 88 -13.71 22.78 -3.07
CA ARG A 88 -13.62 23.81 -4.12
C ARG A 88 -14.50 23.50 -5.33
N SER A 89 -15.54 22.68 -5.18
CA SER A 89 -16.40 22.21 -6.28
C SER A 89 -15.63 21.54 -7.42
N ARG A 90 -14.41 21.06 -7.15
CA ARG A 90 -13.65 20.22 -8.06
C ARG A 90 -13.95 18.76 -7.79
N VAL A 91 -13.86 17.95 -8.82
CA VAL A 91 -14.25 16.54 -8.74
C VAL A 91 -13.13 15.62 -9.23
N ILE A 92 -13.10 14.42 -8.66
CA ILE A 92 -12.38 13.27 -9.20
C ILE A 92 -13.43 12.24 -9.58
N SER A 93 -13.54 11.98 -10.87
CA SER A 93 -14.42 10.93 -11.41
C SER A 93 -13.71 9.58 -11.39
N ASN A 94 -14.51 8.51 -11.39
CA ASN A 94 -14.00 7.13 -11.42
C ASN A 94 -13.08 6.78 -10.26
N LEU A 95 -13.33 7.35 -9.06
CA LEU A 95 -12.64 6.95 -7.85
C LEU A 95 -13.00 5.49 -7.56
N ARG A 96 -11.99 4.63 -7.53
CA ARG A 96 -12.16 3.18 -7.37
C ARG A 96 -12.58 2.83 -5.96
N ILE A 97 -13.58 1.96 -5.83
CA ILE A 97 -13.94 1.35 -4.56
C ILE A 97 -13.09 0.10 -4.38
N LEU A 98 -12.46 -0.05 -3.20
CA LEU A 98 -11.79 -1.27 -2.81
C LEU A 98 -12.66 -2.02 -1.80
N GLY A 99 -12.93 -3.28 -2.10
CA GLY A 99 -13.69 -4.19 -1.26
C GLY A 99 -12.79 -5.16 -0.47
N PRO A 100 -13.41 -5.88 0.46
CA PRO A 100 -14.81 -5.84 0.85
C PRO A 100 -15.22 -4.55 1.57
N CYS A 101 -16.53 -4.34 1.78
CA CYS A 101 -17.03 -3.23 2.58
C CYS A 101 -16.43 -3.26 3.99
N ARG A 102 -16.25 -2.07 4.57
CA ARG A 102 -15.72 -1.87 5.93
C ARG A 102 -16.81 -1.28 6.84
N GLU A 103 -16.56 -1.23 8.13
CA GLU A 103 -17.48 -0.58 9.08
C GLU A 103 -17.45 0.95 9.01
N PHE A 104 -16.45 1.52 8.35
CA PHE A 104 -16.24 2.97 8.19
C PHE A 104 -16.02 3.33 6.72
N ASN A 105 -16.16 4.62 6.41
CA ASN A 105 -15.92 5.16 5.10
C ASN A 105 -14.59 5.93 5.09
N GLN A 106 -13.77 5.71 4.07
CA GLN A 106 -12.45 6.34 3.96
C GLN A 106 -12.11 6.59 2.50
N VAL A 107 -11.52 7.74 2.23
CA VAL A 107 -10.93 8.10 0.94
C VAL A 107 -9.44 8.31 1.15
N GLU A 108 -8.62 7.64 0.35
CA GLU A 108 -7.18 7.81 0.33
C GLU A 108 -6.76 8.58 -0.92
N LEU A 109 -6.10 9.71 -0.73
CA LEU A 109 -5.61 10.60 -1.78
C LEU A 109 -4.11 10.85 -1.61
N ALA A 110 -3.41 11.05 -2.72
CA ALA A 110 -2.11 11.69 -2.70
C ALA A 110 -2.26 13.20 -2.46
N TYR A 111 -1.21 13.89 -2.02
CA TYR A 111 -1.27 15.34 -1.78
C TYR A 111 -1.59 16.13 -3.04
N THR A 112 -1.08 15.72 -4.19
CA THR A 112 -1.41 16.38 -5.48
C THR A 112 -2.92 16.35 -5.75
N ASP A 113 -3.59 15.23 -5.52
CA ASP A 113 -5.04 15.12 -5.66
C ASP A 113 -5.78 15.99 -4.62
N ALA A 114 -5.33 15.95 -3.36
CA ALA A 114 -5.93 16.73 -2.28
C ALA A 114 -5.84 18.24 -2.54
N ILE A 115 -4.67 18.73 -2.92
CA ILE A 115 -4.44 20.13 -3.28
C ILE A 115 -5.33 20.54 -4.46
N ALA A 116 -5.42 19.70 -5.49
CA ALA A 116 -6.28 19.96 -6.65
C ALA A 116 -7.75 20.09 -6.26
N LEU A 117 -8.24 19.27 -5.34
CA LEU A 117 -9.62 19.31 -4.83
C LEU A 117 -9.84 20.39 -3.77
N GLY A 118 -8.79 20.88 -3.14
CA GLY A 118 -8.83 21.90 -2.08
C GLY A 118 -8.96 21.34 -0.68
N PHE A 119 -8.56 20.11 -0.47
CA PHE A 119 -8.45 19.50 0.85
C PHE A 119 -7.12 19.82 1.53
N ASP A 120 -7.17 19.97 2.83
CA ASP A 120 -6.01 19.86 3.74
C ASP A 120 -6.16 18.53 4.49
N ILE A 121 -5.46 17.50 4.04
CA ILE A 121 -5.60 16.15 4.55
C ILE A 121 -4.45 15.75 5.47
N PRO A 122 -4.74 15.06 6.58
CA PRO A 122 -3.69 14.54 7.46
C PRO A 122 -3.05 13.28 6.88
N LEU A 123 -1.76 13.08 7.23
CA LEU A 123 -1.07 11.81 7.04
C LEU A 123 -1.49 10.86 8.16
N ARG A 124 -2.11 9.73 7.82
CA ARG A 124 -2.69 8.77 8.77
C ARG A 124 -2.47 7.33 8.32
N LEU A 125 -2.52 6.40 9.25
CA LEU A 125 -2.72 4.99 8.90
C LEU A 125 -4.17 4.75 8.49
N SER A 126 -4.39 3.85 7.54
CA SER A 126 -5.73 3.42 7.13
C SER A 126 -6.53 2.94 8.35
N GLY A 127 -7.71 3.50 8.54
CA GLY A 127 -8.59 3.31 9.71
C GLY A 127 -8.50 4.43 10.75
N ASP A 128 -7.45 5.24 10.77
CA ASP A 128 -7.35 6.42 11.65
C ASP A 128 -7.90 7.65 10.93
N ILE A 129 -9.23 7.79 10.96
CA ILE A 129 -9.96 8.82 10.22
C ILE A 129 -10.48 9.98 11.07
N GLN A 130 -10.40 9.85 12.40
CA GLN A 130 -11.02 10.81 13.31
C GLN A 130 -10.50 12.24 13.11
N GLY A 131 -11.42 13.17 12.89
CA GLY A 131 -11.11 14.60 12.71
C GLY A 131 -10.44 14.92 11.35
N SER A 132 -10.39 13.98 10.40
CA SER A 132 -9.97 14.27 9.03
C SER A 132 -11.11 14.94 8.25
N PRO A 133 -10.83 15.62 7.11
CA PRO A 133 -11.88 16.25 6.30
C PRO A 133 -12.91 15.25 5.80
N GLY A 134 -14.16 15.74 5.67
CA GLY A 134 -15.23 15.05 4.98
C GLY A 134 -15.30 15.39 3.50
N CYS A 135 -16.13 14.67 2.76
CA CYS A 135 -16.38 14.91 1.34
C CYS A 135 -17.77 14.43 0.95
N MET A 136 -18.16 14.74 -0.29
CA MET A 136 -19.36 14.15 -0.90
C MET A 136 -18.94 13.14 -1.96
N LEU A 137 -19.55 11.97 -1.93
CA LEU A 137 -19.42 10.94 -2.95
C LEU A 137 -20.72 10.87 -3.76
N MET A 138 -20.62 10.73 -5.08
CA MET A 138 -21.76 10.58 -5.98
C MET A 138 -21.66 9.24 -6.70
N GLY A 139 -22.74 8.49 -6.67
CA GLY A 139 -22.95 7.25 -7.39
C GLY A 139 -24.12 7.35 -8.39
N PRO A 140 -24.44 6.26 -9.08
CA PRO A 140 -25.49 6.27 -10.10
C PRO A 140 -26.91 6.45 -9.54
N GLN A 141 -27.15 6.12 -8.26
CA GLN A 141 -28.46 6.17 -7.62
C GLN A 141 -28.61 7.34 -6.63
N GLY A 142 -27.50 7.94 -6.21
CA GLY A 142 -27.54 9.00 -5.22
C GLY A 142 -26.18 9.57 -4.86
N PHE A 143 -26.16 10.22 -3.73
CA PHE A 143 -24.95 10.78 -3.14
C PHE A 143 -24.86 10.39 -1.66
N PHE A 144 -23.64 10.32 -1.17
CA PHE A 144 -23.34 10.04 0.24
C PHE A 144 -22.45 11.16 0.79
N GLU A 145 -22.92 11.83 1.83
CA GLU A 145 -22.12 12.80 2.56
C GLU A 145 -21.29 12.08 3.63
N MET A 146 -19.98 12.16 3.48
CA MET A 146 -19.02 11.57 4.40
C MET A 146 -18.48 12.70 5.30
N PRO A 147 -18.80 12.72 6.61
CA PRO A 147 -18.45 13.84 7.49
C PRO A 147 -16.95 13.92 7.79
N GLU A 148 -16.26 12.80 7.74
CA GLU A 148 -14.81 12.66 7.92
C GLU A 148 -14.32 11.44 7.15
N GLY A 149 -13.01 11.30 6.97
CA GLY A 149 -12.42 10.10 6.36
C GLY A 149 -11.56 10.34 5.13
N VAL A 150 -11.30 11.59 4.74
CA VAL A 150 -10.36 11.88 3.65
C VAL A 150 -8.96 12.04 4.24
N ILE A 151 -8.06 11.12 3.90
CA ILE A 151 -6.70 11.05 4.43
C ILE A 151 -5.67 10.86 3.32
N ARG A 152 -4.41 11.13 3.63
CA ARG A 152 -3.28 10.54 2.94
C ARG A 152 -2.79 9.34 3.75
N ALA A 153 -2.74 8.17 3.14
CA ALA A 153 -2.20 6.99 3.80
C ALA A 153 -0.69 7.14 4.01
N ALA A 154 -0.22 6.92 5.22
CA ALA A 154 1.21 6.88 5.52
C ALA A 154 1.86 5.68 4.81
N PRO A 155 3.11 5.81 4.31
CA PRO A 155 3.87 4.67 3.83
C PRO A 155 3.89 3.57 4.89
N HIS A 156 3.53 2.36 4.49
CA HIS A 156 3.47 1.24 5.43
C HIS A 156 3.81 -0.07 4.76
N VAL A 157 4.22 -1.04 5.55
CA VAL A 157 4.48 -2.39 5.11
C VAL A 157 3.55 -3.36 5.85
N HIS A 158 2.86 -4.20 5.09
CA HIS A 158 2.14 -5.36 5.60
C HIS A 158 3.10 -6.53 5.74
N MET A 159 3.07 -7.20 6.88
CA MET A 159 3.92 -8.34 7.20
C MET A 159 3.14 -9.43 7.92
N SER A 160 3.44 -10.68 7.60
CA SER A 160 3.09 -11.80 8.47
C SER A 160 3.94 -11.76 9.75
N PRO A 161 3.57 -12.49 10.81
CA PRO A 161 4.44 -12.65 11.99
C PRO A 161 5.83 -13.21 11.66
N GLU A 162 5.94 -14.06 10.64
CA GLU A 162 7.20 -14.64 10.18
C GLU A 162 8.10 -13.59 9.50
N ASP A 163 7.51 -12.75 8.64
CA ASP A 163 8.24 -11.63 8.02
C ASP A 163 8.73 -10.65 9.09
N ALA A 164 7.86 -10.31 10.06
CA ALA A 164 8.22 -9.41 11.16
C ALA A 164 9.37 -9.95 12.01
N ALA A 165 9.37 -11.26 12.29
CA ALA A 165 10.44 -11.94 12.99
C ALA A 165 11.75 -11.94 12.19
N TYR A 166 11.67 -12.12 10.86
CA TYR A 166 12.84 -12.05 9.98
C TYR A 166 13.49 -10.66 9.99
N TYR A 167 12.70 -9.59 9.95
CA TYR A 167 13.20 -8.22 10.00
C TYR A 167 13.48 -7.72 11.42
N ASP A 168 13.20 -8.52 12.45
CA ASP A 168 13.33 -8.17 13.87
C ASP A 168 12.57 -6.86 14.20
N VAL A 169 11.29 -6.80 13.81
CA VAL A 169 10.39 -5.66 14.00
C VAL A 169 9.04 -6.10 14.57
N SER A 170 8.33 -5.15 15.15
CA SER A 170 7.01 -5.33 15.75
C SER A 170 5.96 -4.45 15.09
N HIS A 171 4.68 -4.76 15.35
CA HIS A 171 3.58 -3.92 14.88
C HIS A 171 3.73 -2.48 15.39
N LYS A 172 3.63 -1.51 14.47
CA LYS A 172 3.84 -0.06 14.65
C LYS A 172 5.30 0.40 14.77
N ASP A 173 6.28 -0.47 14.67
CA ASP A 173 7.64 -0.03 14.44
C ASP A 173 7.73 0.71 13.09
N THR A 174 8.83 1.39 12.85
CA THR A 174 9.11 2.03 11.57
C THR A 174 10.37 1.46 10.95
N MET A 175 10.34 1.34 9.64
CA MET A 175 11.47 0.91 8.81
C MET A 175 11.77 1.98 7.77
N LYS A 176 12.87 1.79 7.05
CA LYS A 176 13.19 2.53 5.83
C LYS A 176 12.95 1.64 4.63
N MET A 177 12.49 2.21 3.54
CA MET A 177 12.47 1.54 2.24
C MET A 177 13.38 2.28 1.27
N LYS A 178 14.38 1.60 0.77
CA LYS A 178 15.29 2.13 -0.25
C LYS A 178 14.89 1.62 -1.62
N VAL A 179 14.69 2.54 -2.55
CA VAL A 179 14.34 2.27 -3.95
C VAL A 179 15.56 2.48 -4.80
N HIS A 180 15.95 1.46 -5.59
CA HIS A 180 17.13 1.46 -6.45
C HIS A 180 16.72 1.62 -7.93
N GLY A 181 15.96 2.66 -8.23
CA GLY A 181 15.50 2.96 -9.57
C GLY A 181 16.35 4.02 -10.26
N SER A 182 15.82 4.57 -11.35
CA SER A 182 16.43 5.70 -12.09
C SER A 182 16.48 6.99 -11.26
N CYS A 183 15.59 7.12 -10.27
CA CYS A 183 15.56 8.21 -9.29
C CYS A 183 15.65 7.60 -7.88
N PRO A 184 16.85 7.25 -7.37
CA PRO A 184 16.98 6.57 -6.10
C PRO A 184 16.47 7.42 -4.93
N VAL A 185 15.62 6.84 -4.09
CA VAL A 185 15.02 7.49 -2.91
C VAL A 185 15.07 6.52 -1.74
N THR A 186 15.24 7.05 -0.53
CA THR A 186 14.97 6.30 0.71
C THR A 186 13.79 6.93 1.40
N PHE A 187 12.72 6.15 1.55
CA PHE A 187 11.57 6.53 2.36
C PHE A 187 11.86 6.18 3.80
N GLU A 188 11.77 7.19 4.66
CA GLU A 188 11.85 7.03 6.12
C GLU A 188 10.45 6.77 6.69
N ASN A 189 10.40 6.22 7.92
CA ASN A 189 9.15 6.04 8.66
C ASN A 189 8.08 5.19 7.94
N VAL A 190 8.48 4.15 7.22
CA VAL A 190 7.56 3.15 6.69
C VAL A 190 7.00 2.35 7.86
N VAL A 191 5.71 2.49 8.16
CA VAL A 191 5.10 1.91 9.36
C VAL A 191 4.85 0.42 9.18
N VAL A 192 5.30 -0.38 10.14
CA VAL A 192 5.10 -1.84 10.13
C VAL A 192 3.70 -2.19 10.62
N ARG A 193 2.97 -2.95 9.82
CA ARG A 193 1.66 -3.54 10.15
C ARG A 193 1.77 -5.06 10.12
N VAL A 194 1.61 -5.70 11.27
CA VAL A 194 1.71 -7.17 11.39
C VAL A 194 0.33 -7.76 11.61
N ASP A 195 -0.02 -8.73 10.78
CA ASP A 195 -1.21 -9.55 10.90
C ASP A 195 -0.99 -10.89 10.20
N SER A 196 -1.55 -11.98 10.73
CA SER A 196 -1.40 -13.33 10.17
C SER A 196 -2.02 -13.51 8.78
N SER A 197 -2.91 -12.62 8.37
CA SER A 197 -3.54 -12.61 7.05
C SER A 197 -2.75 -11.82 6.00
N PHE A 198 -1.70 -11.09 6.42
CA PHE A 198 -0.95 -10.21 5.52
C PHE A 198 0.12 -10.96 4.74
N ASN A 199 0.25 -10.57 3.48
CA ASN A 199 1.40 -10.87 2.64
C ASN A 199 2.41 -9.71 2.73
N LEU A 200 3.72 -9.99 2.56
CA LEU A 200 4.76 -8.96 2.59
C LEU A 200 4.59 -7.97 1.43
N GLU A 201 4.16 -6.76 1.74
CA GLU A 201 3.86 -5.74 0.74
C GLU A 201 4.03 -4.34 1.33
N VAL A 202 4.80 -3.48 0.63
CA VAL A 202 4.89 -2.06 0.95
C VAL A 202 3.89 -1.28 0.11
N HIS A 203 3.19 -0.36 0.76
CA HIS A 203 2.28 0.58 0.15
C HIS A 203 2.84 2.00 0.25
N ILE A 204 2.95 2.67 -0.90
CA ILE A 204 3.24 4.09 -1.04
C ILE A 204 2.18 4.73 -1.92
N ASP A 205 2.01 6.05 -1.83
CA ASP A 205 1.04 6.75 -2.66
C ASP A 205 1.56 7.06 -4.08
N THR A 206 0.70 7.66 -4.92
CA THR A 206 1.05 7.99 -6.30
C THR A 206 2.16 9.04 -6.41
N ASP A 207 2.18 10.04 -5.51
CA ASP A 207 3.22 11.07 -5.50
C ASP A 207 4.58 10.47 -5.12
N GLU A 208 4.60 9.57 -4.15
CA GLU A 208 5.78 8.84 -3.71
C GLU A 208 6.31 7.90 -4.79
N GLY A 209 5.44 7.15 -5.43
CA GLY A 209 5.80 6.27 -6.55
C GLY A 209 6.37 7.04 -7.73
N ASN A 210 5.76 8.18 -8.06
CA ASN A 210 6.25 9.07 -9.12
C ASN A 210 7.60 9.71 -8.77
N ALA A 211 7.80 10.13 -7.50
CA ALA A 211 9.03 10.75 -7.04
C ALA A 211 10.27 9.84 -7.21
N CYS A 212 10.10 8.54 -7.00
CA CYS A 212 11.19 7.56 -7.17
C CYS A 212 11.19 6.86 -8.54
N GLY A 213 10.22 7.16 -9.41
CA GLY A 213 10.08 6.52 -10.71
C GLY A 213 9.89 5.02 -10.62
N LEU A 214 9.06 4.56 -9.65
CA LEU A 214 8.84 3.14 -9.37
C LEU A 214 8.28 2.43 -10.61
N GLN A 215 8.92 1.34 -11.00
CA GLN A 215 8.48 0.42 -12.05
C GLN A 215 8.29 -0.99 -11.46
N THR A 216 7.64 -1.88 -12.20
CA THR A 216 7.34 -3.24 -11.72
C THR A 216 8.59 -4.06 -11.39
N ASP A 217 9.71 -3.77 -12.06
CA ASP A 217 11.01 -4.44 -11.89
C ASP A 217 12.01 -3.65 -11.04
N THR A 218 11.57 -2.54 -10.45
CA THR A 218 12.44 -1.72 -9.59
C THR A 218 12.80 -2.49 -8.33
N TYR A 219 14.11 -2.67 -8.11
CA TYR A 219 14.59 -3.30 -6.88
C TYR A 219 14.41 -2.38 -5.68
N CYS A 220 13.78 -2.90 -4.63
CA CYS A 220 13.55 -2.23 -3.36
C CYS A 220 14.02 -3.10 -2.21
N GLU A 221 14.47 -2.47 -1.15
CA GLU A 221 14.87 -3.16 0.10
C GLU A 221 14.29 -2.45 1.33
N LEU A 222 13.88 -3.25 2.32
CA LEU A 222 13.50 -2.76 3.64
C LEU A 222 14.72 -2.79 4.55
N ILE A 223 14.91 -1.71 5.30
CA ILE A 223 16.03 -1.52 6.23
C ILE A 223 15.43 -1.12 7.58
N LYS A 224 15.84 -1.81 8.64
CA LYS A 224 15.48 -1.49 10.04
C LYS A 224 16.14 -0.19 10.48
#